data_f2086d507007a4f2d5a3cb835e24f431
#
_entry.id   f2086d507007a4f2d5a3cb835e24f431
#
_cell.length_a   1.000
_cell.length_b   1.000
_cell.length_c   1.000
_cell.angle_alpha   90.00
_cell.angle_beta   90.00
_cell.angle_gamma   90.00
#
_symmetry.space_group_name_H-M   'P 1'
#
loop_
_entity.id
_entity.type
_entity.pdbx_description
1 polymer ?
#
loop_
_entity_poly.entity_id
_entity_poly.type
_entity_poly.pdbx_seq_one_letter_code
_entity_poly.pdbx_strand_id
1 'polypeptide(L)'
;MKNIKDELQHIILGDEQAGRTSQLKKVQTFLRRHAETSSATQNQKRFKGKEAAELINFARQEKLFYEQTISEKDFISSGAEQRVYRLDETYVIKTNGSIFYEYWLDYFNSLLIHNYYFPATAYTFIGFKIIGDELYAVVRQEFVSTTEATDLAAVKQFLTYNQFFNTRNNDYINSDLGIIFEDLHDENVLSKNSVLFFVDTIFYLTLKFYSKD
;
A
#
# COMPACT_ATOMS: atom_id res chain seq x y z
N MET A 1 -22.45 -11.08 11.38
CA MET A 1 -21.03 -10.74 11.12
C MET A 1 -21.04 -9.60 10.14
N LYS A 2 -20.33 -8.49 10.42
CA LYS A 2 -20.13 -7.46 9.41
C LYS A 2 -19.44 -8.10 8.21
N ASN A 3 -19.89 -7.78 7.01
CA ASN A 3 -19.29 -8.28 5.80
C ASN A 3 -17.93 -7.59 5.62
N ILE A 4 -16.83 -8.35 5.58
CA ILE A 4 -15.46 -7.84 5.35
C ILE A 4 -15.40 -6.95 4.11
N LYS A 5 -16.16 -7.32 3.06
CA LYS A 5 -16.25 -6.53 1.83
C LYS A 5 -16.82 -5.14 2.10
N ASP A 6 -17.89 -5.04 2.90
CA ASP A 6 -18.51 -3.76 3.24
C ASP A 6 -17.54 -2.86 4.03
N GLU A 7 -16.76 -3.45 4.96
CA GLU A 7 -15.76 -2.71 5.71
C GLU A 7 -14.65 -2.19 4.82
N LEU A 8 -14.12 -3.03 3.93
CA LEU A 8 -13.09 -2.63 2.96
C LEU A 8 -13.64 -1.60 1.97
N GLN A 9 -14.87 -1.77 1.47
CA GLN A 9 -15.52 -0.78 0.61
C GLN A 9 -15.69 0.55 1.36
N HIS A 10 -16.06 0.52 2.64
CA HIS A 10 -16.16 1.74 3.44
C HIS A 10 -14.79 2.43 3.59
N ILE A 11 -13.71 1.67 3.81
CA ILE A 11 -12.35 2.21 3.89
C ILE A 11 -11.92 2.82 2.55
N ILE A 12 -12.15 2.13 1.44
CA ILE A 12 -11.65 2.54 0.12
C ILE A 12 -12.55 3.64 -0.49
N LEU A 13 -13.88 3.48 -0.44
CA LEU A 13 -14.84 4.34 -1.11
C LEU A 13 -15.41 5.44 -0.22
N GLY A 14 -15.33 5.27 1.09
CA GLY A 14 -15.81 6.28 2.04
C GLY A 14 -14.98 7.56 1.99
N ASP A 15 -15.64 8.67 2.29
CA ASP A 15 -14.97 9.96 2.46
C ASP A 15 -14.30 10.06 3.84
N GLU A 16 -13.33 10.96 3.95
CA GLU A 16 -12.72 11.30 5.22
C GLU A 16 -13.76 11.75 6.24
N GLN A 17 -13.71 11.17 7.44
CA GLN A 17 -14.45 11.73 8.57
C GLN A 17 -13.62 12.85 9.22
N ALA A 18 -14.23 14.01 9.44
CA ALA A 18 -13.59 15.14 10.08
C ALA A 18 -13.02 14.76 11.46
N GLY A 19 -11.71 15.00 11.69
CA GLY A 19 -11.09 14.98 13.01
C GLY A 19 -10.09 13.86 13.31
N ARG A 20 -9.97 12.78 12.54
CA ARG A 20 -9.00 11.69 12.77
C ARG A 20 -8.44 11.06 11.51
N THR A 21 -8.31 11.80 10.46
CA THR A 21 -7.92 11.23 9.17
C THR A 21 -6.43 11.03 9.09
N SER A 22 -5.99 9.79 8.86
CA SER A 22 -4.59 9.52 8.54
C SER A 22 -4.24 10.26 7.24
N GLN A 23 -3.05 10.80 7.15
CA GLN A 23 -2.56 11.45 5.92
C GLN A 23 -2.66 10.50 4.71
N LEU A 24 -2.48 9.19 4.93
CA LEU A 24 -2.67 8.16 3.92
C LEU A 24 -4.07 8.22 3.28
N LYS A 25 -5.12 8.25 4.11
CA LYS A 25 -6.51 8.34 3.62
C LYS A 25 -6.78 9.68 2.92
N LYS A 26 -6.22 10.76 3.41
CA LYS A 26 -6.33 12.09 2.80
C LYS A 26 -5.82 12.10 1.37
N VAL A 27 -4.62 11.54 1.14
CA VAL A 27 -4.04 11.42 -0.20
C VAL A 27 -4.88 10.52 -1.11
N GLN A 28 -5.30 9.34 -0.60
CA GLN A 28 -6.15 8.43 -1.34
C GLN A 28 -7.49 9.07 -1.75
N THR A 29 -8.12 9.80 -0.85
CA THR A 29 -9.39 10.51 -1.12
C THR A 29 -9.20 11.60 -2.18
N PHE A 30 -8.09 12.36 -2.12
CA PHE A 30 -7.74 13.33 -3.15
C PHE A 30 -7.63 12.65 -4.52
N LEU A 31 -6.84 11.58 -4.63
CA LEU A 31 -6.66 10.84 -5.88
C LEU A 31 -7.99 10.27 -6.41
N ARG A 32 -8.82 9.70 -5.56
CA ARG A 32 -10.11 9.13 -5.93
C ARG A 32 -11.06 10.18 -6.51
N ARG A 33 -11.15 11.35 -5.88
CA ARG A 33 -11.99 12.46 -6.36
C ARG A 33 -11.51 13.00 -7.70
N HIS A 34 -10.22 13.12 -7.89
CA HIS A 34 -9.63 13.48 -9.19
C HIS A 34 -9.90 12.42 -10.25
N ALA A 35 -9.91 11.15 -9.85
CA ALA A 35 -10.28 10.04 -10.70
C ALA A 35 -11.71 10.17 -11.23
N GLU A 36 -12.66 10.40 -10.36
CA GLU A 36 -14.08 10.52 -10.68
C GLU A 36 -14.34 11.76 -11.57
N THR A 37 -13.66 12.87 -11.29
CA THR A 37 -13.79 14.12 -12.06
C THR A 37 -13.21 13.97 -13.48
N SER A 38 -12.10 13.27 -13.62
CA SER A 38 -11.47 13.05 -14.93
C SER A 38 -12.25 12.09 -15.82
N SER A 39 -12.99 11.14 -15.24
CA SER A 39 -13.86 10.24 -15.98
C SER A 39 -15.12 10.91 -16.53
N ALA A 40 -15.59 11.99 -15.90
CA ALA A 40 -16.73 12.77 -16.36
C ALA A 40 -16.41 13.70 -17.54
N THR A 41 -15.13 14.02 -17.77
CA THR A 41 -14.66 14.97 -18.81
C THR A 41 -13.93 14.29 -19.96
N GLN A 42 -14.49 13.27 -20.60
CA GLN A 42 -13.99 12.62 -21.82
C GLN A 42 -12.81 11.65 -21.69
N ASN A 43 -12.99 10.43 -22.23
CA ASN A 43 -12.07 9.47 -22.90
C ASN A 43 -10.52 9.70 -22.85
N GLN A 44 -10.00 10.42 -21.87
CA GLN A 44 -8.58 10.55 -21.69
C GLN A 44 -8.11 9.42 -20.77
N LYS A 45 -7.33 8.50 -21.33
CA LYS A 45 -6.53 7.57 -20.53
C LYS A 45 -5.82 8.36 -19.44
N ARG A 46 -6.09 8.00 -18.21
CA ARG A 46 -5.41 8.51 -17.04
C ARG A 46 -3.95 8.12 -17.14
N PHE A 47 -3.07 9.08 -17.21
CA PHE A 47 -1.63 8.81 -17.23
C PHE A 47 -1.09 9.03 -15.82
N LYS A 48 -0.34 8.09 -15.31
CA LYS A 48 0.36 8.14 -14.02
C LYS A 48 1.18 9.43 -13.83
N GLY A 49 1.78 9.93 -14.91
CA GLY A 49 2.51 11.20 -14.88
C GLY A 49 1.62 12.41 -14.58
N LYS A 50 0.34 12.41 -15.00
CA LYS A 50 -0.61 13.46 -14.62
C LYS A 50 -0.98 13.38 -13.14
N GLU A 51 -1.23 12.17 -12.62
CA GLU A 51 -1.48 11.97 -11.20
C GLU A 51 -0.28 12.43 -10.35
N ALA A 52 0.95 12.14 -10.79
CA ALA A 52 2.17 12.59 -10.09
C ALA A 52 2.25 14.13 -10.05
N ALA A 53 1.96 14.82 -11.15
CA ALA A 53 1.94 16.28 -11.19
C ALA A 53 0.86 16.87 -10.27
N GLU A 54 -0.33 16.29 -10.25
CA GLU A 54 -1.43 16.68 -9.36
C GLU A 54 -1.06 16.43 -7.88
N LEU A 55 -0.44 15.27 -7.58
CA LEU A 55 0.06 14.95 -6.24
C LEU A 55 1.13 15.93 -5.78
N ILE A 56 2.06 16.34 -6.63
CA ILE A 56 3.08 17.33 -6.31
C ILE A 56 2.44 18.66 -5.91
N ASN A 57 1.43 19.12 -6.67
CA ASN A 57 0.72 20.36 -6.35
C ASN A 57 -0.07 20.23 -5.05
N PHE A 58 -0.79 19.13 -4.87
CA PHE A 58 -1.52 18.84 -3.63
C PHE A 58 -0.57 18.76 -2.42
N ALA A 59 0.55 18.05 -2.56
CA ALA A 59 1.55 17.90 -1.50
C ALA A 59 2.16 19.25 -1.09
N ARG A 60 2.37 20.18 -2.03
CA ARG A 60 2.83 21.54 -1.72
C ARG A 60 1.79 22.33 -0.93
N GLN A 61 0.52 22.29 -1.34
CA GLN A 61 -0.58 22.99 -0.67
C GLN A 61 -0.80 22.46 0.74
N GLU A 62 -0.75 21.16 0.92
CA GLU A 62 -1.04 20.47 2.18
C GLU A 62 0.20 20.26 3.07
N LYS A 63 1.38 20.74 2.62
CA LYS A 63 2.66 20.58 3.34
C LYS A 63 3.01 19.10 3.62
N LEU A 64 2.82 18.26 2.62
CA LEU A 64 3.03 16.81 2.71
C LEU A 64 4.41 16.36 2.18
N PHE A 65 5.36 17.27 1.97
CA PHE A 65 6.71 16.84 1.61
C PHE A 65 7.49 16.42 2.86
N TYR A 66 8.19 15.29 2.73
CA TYR A 66 9.11 14.79 3.76
C TYR A 66 10.44 15.53 3.65
N GLU A 67 10.67 16.47 4.55
CA GLU A 67 11.81 17.38 4.51
C GLU A 67 13.10 16.80 5.10
N GLN A 68 13.00 15.70 5.88
CA GLN A 68 14.18 15.11 6.50
C GLN A 68 15.07 14.41 5.48
N THR A 69 16.37 14.38 5.76
CA THR A 69 17.33 13.64 4.94
C THR A 69 17.19 12.15 5.21
N ILE A 70 17.07 11.36 4.13
CA ILE A 70 17.18 9.90 4.18
C ILE A 70 18.64 9.57 3.84
N SER A 71 19.35 9.01 4.81
CA SER A 71 20.79 8.76 4.67
C SER A 71 21.07 7.38 4.09
N GLU A 72 21.97 7.30 3.11
CA GLU A 72 22.44 6.01 2.58
C GLU A 72 23.17 5.15 3.64
N LYS A 73 23.61 5.74 4.76
CA LYS A 73 24.19 4.99 5.88
C LYS A 73 23.17 4.09 6.59
N ASP A 74 21.89 4.47 6.49
CA ASP A 74 20.77 3.78 7.12
C ASP A 74 20.09 2.80 6.17
N PHE A 75 20.64 2.61 4.96
CA PHE A 75 20.12 1.69 3.96
C PHE A 75 20.13 0.24 4.45
N ILE A 76 19.01 -0.46 4.29
CA ILE A 76 18.83 -1.87 4.66
C ILE A 76 18.75 -2.73 3.40
N SER A 77 17.82 -2.41 2.50
CA SER A 77 17.54 -3.22 1.31
C SER A 77 16.83 -2.41 0.24
N SER A 78 16.82 -2.95 -0.99
CA SER A 78 16.00 -2.42 -2.07
C SER A 78 15.36 -3.56 -2.86
N GLY A 79 14.07 -3.40 -3.14
CA GLY A 79 13.38 -4.14 -4.19
C GLY A 79 13.35 -3.33 -5.49
N ALA A 80 12.55 -3.78 -6.46
CA ALA A 80 12.45 -3.11 -7.75
C ALA A 80 11.76 -1.73 -7.64
N GLU A 81 10.79 -1.56 -6.76
CA GLU A 81 9.99 -0.33 -6.63
C GLU A 81 10.26 0.49 -5.36
N GLN A 82 10.91 -0.11 -4.37
CA GLN A 82 11.11 0.57 -3.10
C GLN A 82 12.52 0.38 -2.54
N ARG A 83 12.91 1.34 -1.70
CA ARG A 83 14.12 1.27 -0.89
C ARG A 83 13.75 1.39 0.58
N VAL A 84 14.41 0.61 1.43
CA VAL A 84 14.16 0.51 2.86
C VAL A 84 15.36 1.05 3.63
N TYR A 85 15.10 1.92 4.58
CA TYR A 85 16.11 2.55 5.44
C TYR A 85 15.74 2.41 6.91
N ARG A 86 16.73 2.21 7.76
CA ARG A 86 16.54 2.24 9.20
C ARG A 86 16.21 3.68 9.64
N LEU A 87 15.10 3.86 10.34
CA LEU A 87 14.79 5.15 10.97
C LEU A 87 15.32 5.20 12.41
N ASP A 88 15.04 4.14 13.17
CA ASP A 88 15.49 3.95 14.55
C ASP A 88 15.43 2.45 14.91
N GLU A 89 15.47 2.10 16.21
CA GLU A 89 15.41 0.69 16.65
C GLU A 89 14.05 0.03 16.37
N THR A 90 13.00 0.83 16.24
CA THR A 90 11.61 0.35 16.12
C THR A 90 11.07 0.43 14.69
N TYR A 91 11.53 1.40 13.91
CA TYR A 91 10.91 1.74 12.63
C TYR A 91 11.88 1.73 11.45
N VAL A 92 11.31 1.47 10.29
CA VAL A 92 11.93 1.69 8.98
C VAL A 92 11.18 2.76 8.20
N ILE A 93 11.89 3.42 7.30
CA ILE A 93 11.32 4.26 6.24
C ILE A 93 11.43 3.49 4.94
N LYS A 94 10.37 3.52 4.16
CA LYS A 94 10.35 3.00 2.79
C LYS A 94 10.03 4.14 1.83
N THR A 95 10.81 4.25 0.75
CA THR A 95 10.51 5.14 -0.38
C THR A 95 10.03 4.30 -1.55
N ASN A 96 8.86 4.61 -2.09
CA ASN A 96 8.24 3.83 -3.15
C ASN A 96 7.80 4.75 -4.30
N GLY A 97 8.26 4.43 -5.53
CA GLY A 97 7.93 5.16 -6.76
C GLY A 97 6.64 4.66 -7.43
N SER A 98 5.95 3.70 -6.83
CA SER A 98 4.68 3.13 -7.33
C SER A 98 4.80 2.49 -8.72
N ILE A 99 5.99 2.00 -9.12
CA ILE A 99 6.25 1.58 -10.51
C ILE A 99 5.42 0.37 -10.96
N PHE A 100 5.03 -0.53 -10.04
CA PHE A 100 4.21 -1.71 -10.36
C PHE A 100 2.72 -1.39 -10.46
N TYR A 101 2.27 -0.25 -9.97
CA TYR A 101 0.88 0.17 -10.07
C TYR A 101 0.63 1.01 -11.32
N GLU A 102 -0.49 0.79 -11.99
CA GLU A 102 -0.87 1.59 -13.15
C GLU A 102 -1.12 3.06 -12.75
N TYR A 103 -1.68 3.27 -11.55
CA TYR A 103 -2.01 4.58 -10.99
C TYR A 103 -1.51 4.73 -9.54
N TRP A 104 -1.25 5.95 -9.12
CA TRP A 104 -0.95 6.26 -7.72
C TRP A 104 -2.12 5.91 -6.78
N LEU A 105 -3.36 6.02 -7.27
CA LEU A 105 -4.53 5.62 -6.51
C LEU A 105 -4.47 4.13 -6.12
N ASP A 106 -4.03 3.26 -7.00
CA ASP A 106 -3.92 1.81 -6.73
C ASP A 106 -2.88 1.53 -5.63
N TYR A 107 -1.75 2.23 -5.67
CA TYR A 107 -0.75 2.15 -4.61
C TYR A 107 -1.33 2.56 -3.24
N PHE A 108 -2.04 3.69 -3.16
CA PHE A 108 -2.63 4.14 -1.90
C PHE A 108 -3.79 3.25 -1.44
N ASN A 109 -4.55 2.66 -2.35
CA ASN A 109 -5.55 1.63 -2.02
C ASN A 109 -4.87 0.38 -1.43
N SER A 110 -3.76 -0.07 -2.01
CA SER A 110 -2.98 -1.21 -1.51
C SER A 110 -2.51 -0.97 -0.07
N LEU A 111 -1.97 0.22 0.25
CA LEU A 111 -1.55 0.55 1.62
C LEU A 111 -2.72 0.53 2.62
N LEU A 112 -3.91 1.01 2.22
CA LEU A 112 -5.10 0.98 3.08
C LEU A 112 -5.58 -0.45 3.33
N ILE A 113 -5.56 -1.31 2.30
CA ILE A 113 -5.93 -2.73 2.43
C ILE A 113 -4.92 -3.46 3.31
N HIS A 114 -3.62 -3.20 3.12
CA HIS A 114 -2.58 -3.72 4.00
C HIS A 114 -2.85 -3.38 5.48
N ASN A 115 -3.10 -2.11 5.76
CA ASN A 115 -3.33 -1.63 7.12
C ASN A 115 -4.58 -2.26 7.77
N TYR A 116 -5.57 -2.63 6.97
CA TYR A 116 -6.74 -3.35 7.44
C TYR A 116 -6.41 -4.80 7.83
N TYR A 117 -5.68 -5.51 6.97
CA TYR A 117 -5.36 -6.92 7.22
C TYR A 117 -4.20 -7.12 8.20
N PHE A 118 -3.23 -6.22 8.18
CA PHE A 118 -1.95 -6.38 8.91
C PHE A 118 -1.64 -5.16 9.80
N PRO A 119 -2.47 -4.90 10.83
CA PRO A 119 -2.32 -3.71 11.67
C PRO A 119 -1.00 -3.68 12.46
N ALA A 120 -0.36 -4.84 12.72
CA ALA A 120 0.94 -4.93 13.39
C ALA A 120 2.10 -4.42 12.51
N THR A 121 1.93 -4.41 11.20
CA THR A 121 2.90 -3.90 10.22
C THR A 121 2.30 -2.76 9.39
N ALA A 122 1.34 -2.04 9.95
CA ALA A 122 0.64 -0.97 9.26
C ALA A 122 1.59 0.13 8.77
N TYR A 123 1.36 0.60 7.56
CA TYR A 123 2.05 1.75 7.00
C TYR A 123 1.51 3.06 7.54
N THR A 124 2.39 3.94 7.94
CA THR A 124 2.09 5.35 8.20
C THR A 124 2.67 6.18 7.07
N PHE A 125 1.84 6.82 6.27
CA PHE A 125 2.32 7.77 5.27
C PHE A 125 2.86 9.01 5.98
N ILE A 126 4.12 9.37 5.71
CA ILE A 126 4.80 10.51 6.36
C ILE A 126 5.17 11.62 5.37
N GLY A 127 4.88 11.43 4.09
CA GLY A 127 5.02 12.48 3.10
C GLY A 127 5.47 11.98 1.73
N PHE A 128 5.69 12.91 0.85
CA PHE A 128 6.30 12.69 -0.46
C PHE A 128 7.74 13.21 -0.49
N LYS A 129 8.55 12.66 -1.35
CA LYS A 129 9.90 13.15 -1.64
C LYS A 129 10.16 13.11 -3.14
N ILE A 130 10.81 14.13 -3.66
CA ILE A 130 11.34 14.10 -5.01
C ILE A 130 12.78 13.62 -4.94
N ILE A 131 13.09 12.54 -5.65
CA ILE A 131 14.43 11.95 -5.73
C ILE A 131 14.80 11.93 -7.21
N GLY A 132 15.85 12.68 -7.60
CA GLY A 132 16.04 13.03 -9.01
C GLY A 132 14.85 13.87 -9.49
N ASP A 133 14.21 13.43 -10.57
CA ASP A 133 13.03 14.09 -11.15
C ASP A 133 11.73 13.31 -10.87
N GLU A 134 11.78 12.29 -10.02
CA GLU A 134 10.64 11.39 -9.78
C GLU A 134 10.06 11.58 -8.37
N LEU A 135 8.72 11.41 -8.29
CA LEU A 135 7.97 11.45 -7.05
C LEU A 135 8.01 10.09 -6.36
N TYR A 136 8.33 10.10 -5.07
CA TYR A 136 8.27 8.94 -4.18
C TYR A 136 7.33 9.21 -3.02
N ALA A 137 6.50 8.24 -2.69
CA ALA A 137 5.83 8.20 -1.39
C ALA A 137 6.84 7.74 -0.33
N VAL A 138 6.80 8.38 0.82
CA VAL A 138 7.59 8.02 2.00
C VAL A 138 6.67 7.50 3.07
N VAL A 139 6.84 6.24 3.44
CA VAL A 139 6.05 5.59 4.48
C VAL A 139 6.95 5.09 5.60
N ARG A 140 6.42 5.09 6.82
CA ARG A 140 7.04 4.48 7.98
C ARG A 140 6.31 3.19 8.32
N GLN A 141 7.06 2.16 8.70
CA GLN A 141 6.54 0.86 9.13
C GLN A 141 7.35 0.34 10.31
N GLU A 142 6.74 -0.47 11.16
CA GLU A 142 7.47 -1.13 12.26
C GLU A 142 8.51 -2.10 11.69
N PHE A 143 9.72 -2.06 12.26
CA PHE A 143 10.79 -2.97 11.88
C PHE A 143 10.57 -4.34 12.51
N VAL A 144 10.44 -5.36 11.69
CA VAL A 144 10.32 -6.75 12.13
C VAL A 144 11.69 -7.43 12.04
N SER A 145 12.26 -7.77 13.17
CA SER A 145 13.45 -8.64 13.23
C SER A 145 12.99 -10.11 13.17
N THR A 146 13.49 -10.85 12.18
CA THR A 146 13.20 -12.28 12.01
C THR A 146 13.91 -13.11 13.08
N THR A 147 13.27 -14.21 13.52
CA THR A 147 13.89 -15.22 14.39
C THR A 147 14.10 -16.54 13.65
N GLU A 148 13.45 -16.74 12.53
CA GLU A 148 13.47 -17.97 11.73
C GLU A 148 13.18 -17.66 10.24
N ALA A 149 13.54 -18.59 9.37
CA ALA A 149 13.14 -18.54 7.97
C ALA A 149 11.61 -18.67 7.84
N THR A 150 11.03 -17.97 6.87
CA THR A 150 9.58 -18.01 6.63
C THR A 150 9.17 -19.35 6.03
N ASP A 151 8.21 -20.01 6.67
CA ASP A 151 7.56 -21.19 6.13
C ASP A 151 6.47 -20.78 5.12
N LEU A 152 6.78 -20.88 3.83
CA LEU A 152 5.84 -20.58 2.76
C LEU A 152 4.62 -21.50 2.73
N ALA A 153 4.71 -22.72 3.31
CA ALA A 153 3.56 -23.61 3.46
C ALA A 153 2.58 -23.04 4.52
N ALA A 154 3.10 -22.50 5.62
CA ALA A 154 2.29 -21.80 6.61
C ALA A 154 1.64 -20.52 6.04
N VAL A 155 2.37 -19.76 5.21
CA VAL A 155 1.81 -18.60 4.48
C VAL A 155 0.63 -19.03 3.62
N LYS A 156 0.82 -20.07 2.80
CA LYS A 156 -0.25 -20.61 1.93
C LYS A 156 -1.46 -21.08 2.76
N GLN A 157 -1.23 -21.78 3.87
CA GLN A 157 -2.31 -22.25 4.75
C GLN A 157 -3.09 -21.06 5.34
N PHE A 158 -2.40 -20.04 5.84
CA PHE A 158 -3.00 -18.81 6.36
C PHE A 158 -3.87 -18.13 5.30
N LEU A 159 -3.36 -17.96 4.08
CA LEU A 159 -4.08 -17.32 2.99
C LEU A 159 -5.32 -18.12 2.56
N THR A 160 -5.18 -19.46 2.42
CA THR A 160 -6.29 -20.33 2.07
C THR A 160 -7.40 -20.30 3.14
N TYR A 161 -7.04 -20.27 4.42
CA TYR A 161 -7.99 -20.12 5.52
C TYR A 161 -8.78 -18.80 5.43
N ASN A 162 -8.14 -17.74 4.96
CA ASN A 162 -8.75 -16.44 4.73
C ASN A 162 -9.37 -16.29 3.32
N GLN A 163 -9.66 -17.40 2.63
CA GLN A 163 -10.30 -17.43 1.31
C GLN A 163 -9.48 -16.80 0.18
N PHE A 164 -8.17 -16.69 0.35
CA PHE A 164 -7.25 -16.33 -0.73
C PHE A 164 -6.69 -17.59 -1.36
N PHE A 165 -6.99 -17.81 -2.63
CA PHE A 165 -6.56 -19.01 -3.37
C PHE A 165 -5.41 -18.67 -4.32
N ASN A 166 -4.40 -19.54 -4.34
CA ASN A 166 -3.23 -19.34 -5.18
C ASN A 166 -3.61 -19.40 -6.66
N THR A 167 -3.13 -18.45 -7.43
CA THR A 167 -3.34 -18.35 -8.88
C THR A 167 -2.09 -18.73 -9.66
N ARG A 168 -0.94 -18.11 -9.30
CA ARG A 168 0.33 -18.32 -9.98
C ARG A 168 1.47 -17.94 -9.02
N ASN A 169 2.53 -18.76 -8.97
CA ASN A 169 3.68 -18.50 -8.09
C ASN A 169 3.23 -18.19 -6.64
N ASN A 170 3.54 -17.00 -6.16
CA ASN A 170 3.16 -16.49 -4.84
C ASN A 170 2.03 -15.45 -4.91
N ASP A 171 1.19 -15.51 -5.95
CA ASP A 171 0.06 -14.63 -6.17
C ASP A 171 -1.25 -15.33 -5.79
N TYR A 172 -2.16 -14.60 -5.18
CA TYR A 172 -3.41 -15.11 -4.63
C TYR A 172 -4.58 -14.20 -5.00
N ILE A 173 -5.79 -14.78 -5.02
CA ILE A 173 -7.04 -14.03 -5.25
C ILE A 173 -8.10 -14.45 -4.23
N ASN A 174 -8.83 -13.47 -3.72
CA ASN A 174 -10.12 -13.66 -3.10
C ASN A 174 -11.20 -13.16 -4.07
N SER A 175 -11.84 -14.10 -4.79
CA SER A 175 -12.82 -13.77 -5.83
C SER A 175 -14.11 -13.15 -5.27
N ASP A 176 -14.49 -13.49 -4.04
CA ASP A 176 -15.72 -12.96 -3.40
C ASP A 176 -15.52 -11.50 -3.00
N LEU A 177 -14.34 -11.17 -2.47
CA LEU A 177 -13.97 -9.79 -2.16
C LEU A 177 -13.57 -8.98 -3.39
N GLY A 178 -13.14 -9.65 -4.47
CA GLY A 178 -12.57 -8.98 -5.64
C GLY A 178 -11.19 -8.39 -5.38
N ILE A 179 -10.35 -9.07 -4.59
CA ILE A 179 -9.01 -8.63 -4.20
C ILE A 179 -7.97 -9.61 -4.71
N ILE A 180 -6.96 -9.10 -5.38
CA ILE A 180 -5.73 -9.82 -5.75
C ILE A 180 -4.65 -9.42 -4.76
N PHE A 181 -3.84 -10.41 -4.32
CA PHE A 181 -2.75 -10.24 -3.36
C PHE A 181 -1.52 -10.93 -3.93
N GLU A 182 -0.51 -10.16 -4.30
CA GLU A 182 0.65 -10.62 -5.06
C GLU A 182 1.95 -10.53 -4.28
N ASP A 183 2.97 -11.22 -4.82
CA ASP A 183 4.38 -11.15 -4.43
C ASP A 183 4.67 -11.66 -3.00
N LEU A 184 4.00 -12.74 -2.58
CA LEU A 184 4.08 -13.28 -1.22
C LEU A 184 5.21 -14.31 -1.05
N HIS A 185 6.45 -13.84 -1.14
CA HIS A 185 7.66 -14.63 -0.90
C HIS A 185 8.29 -14.32 0.48
N ASP A 186 9.38 -14.99 0.81
CA ASP A 186 10.02 -14.98 2.12
C ASP A 186 10.69 -13.65 2.50
N GLU A 187 10.93 -12.75 1.53
CA GLU A 187 11.39 -11.38 1.82
C GLU A 187 10.23 -10.43 2.16
N ASN A 188 9.01 -10.73 1.71
CA ASN A 188 7.81 -9.91 1.90
C ASN A 188 6.94 -10.40 3.06
N VAL A 189 7.14 -11.65 3.49
CA VAL A 189 6.51 -12.25 4.67
C VAL A 189 7.59 -12.74 5.61
N LEU A 190 7.70 -12.16 6.78
CA LEU A 190 8.73 -12.48 7.76
C LEU A 190 8.17 -13.34 8.88
N SER A 191 9.00 -14.23 9.46
CA SER A 191 8.62 -15.04 10.61
C SER A 191 9.37 -14.61 11.87
N LYS A 192 8.62 -14.44 12.96
CA LYS A 192 9.15 -14.12 14.29
C LYS A 192 8.34 -14.86 15.35
N ASN A 193 8.99 -15.74 16.11
CA ASN A 193 8.36 -16.54 17.15
C ASN A 193 7.11 -17.30 16.64
N SER A 194 7.23 -17.93 15.48
CA SER A 194 6.15 -18.66 14.80
C SER A 194 4.93 -17.80 14.39
N VAL A 195 5.09 -16.47 14.33
CA VAL A 195 4.08 -15.55 13.84
C VAL A 195 4.52 -14.97 12.50
N LEU A 196 3.61 -14.97 11.53
CA LEU A 196 3.83 -14.36 10.20
C LEU A 196 3.57 -12.85 10.23
N PHE A 197 4.52 -12.08 9.71
CA PHE A 197 4.44 -10.63 9.53
C PHE A 197 4.55 -10.30 8.05
N PHE A 198 3.48 -9.80 7.48
CA PHE A 198 3.46 -9.31 6.11
C PHE A 198 4.01 -7.89 6.13
N VAL A 199 5.17 -7.67 5.53
CA VAL A 199 5.89 -6.38 5.60
C VAL A 199 5.95 -5.67 4.26
N ASP A 200 5.73 -6.41 3.16
CA ASP A 200 5.66 -5.86 1.81
C ASP A 200 4.56 -6.58 1.04
N THR A 201 3.51 -5.87 0.69
CA THR A 201 2.32 -6.47 0.12
C THR A 201 1.83 -5.65 -1.07
N ILE A 202 1.41 -6.34 -2.11
CA ILE A 202 0.84 -5.72 -3.30
C ILE A 202 -0.61 -6.18 -3.43
N PHE A 203 -1.55 -5.24 -3.26
CA PHE A 203 -2.97 -5.49 -3.44
C PHE A 203 -3.52 -4.78 -4.67
N TYR A 204 -4.35 -5.48 -5.43
CA TYR A 204 -5.14 -4.89 -6.51
C TYR A 204 -6.63 -5.16 -6.30
N LEU A 205 -7.45 -4.20 -6.74
CA LEU A 205 -8.91 -4.30 -6.69
C LEU A 205 -9.46 -4.60 -8.09
N THR A 206 -10.28 -5.64 -8.19
CA THR A 206 -10.97 -5.99 -9.44
C THR A 206 -12.33 -5.28 -9.52
N LEU A 207 -13.00 -5.34 -10.67
CA LEU A 207 -14.36 -4.81 -10.83
C LEU A 207 -15.35 -5.44 -9.85
N LYS A 208 -15.13 -6.70 -9.43
CA LYS A 208 -15.97 -7.39 -8.44
C LYS A 208 -15.93 -6.71 -7.06
N PHE A 209 -14.80 -6.08 -6.69
CA PHE A 209 -14.73 -5.31 -5.45
C PHE A 209 -15.76 -4.18 -5.40
N TYR A 210 -15.95 -3.49 -6.52
CA TYR A 210 -16.85 -2.34 -6.63
C TYR A 210 -18.33 -2.70 -6.83
N SER A 211 -18.63 -3.97 -7.16
CA SER A 211 -20.01 -4.42 -7.31
C SER A 211 -20.67 -4.56 -5.93
N LYS A 212 -21.93 -4.16 -5.83
CA LYS A 212 -22.82 -4.56 -4.73
C LYS A 212 -23.24 -5.99 -5.02
N ASP A 213 -23.11 -6.88 -4.05
CA ASP A 213 -23.66 -8.24 -4.12
C ASP A 213 -25.18 -8.17 -4.01
#